data_09940c3958dad5d8d6107a98b57655b8
#
_entry.id   09940c3958dad5d8d6107a98b57655b8
#
_cell.length_a   1.000
_cell.length_b   1.000
_cell.length_c   1.000
_cell.angle_alpha   90.00
_cell.angle_beta   90.00
_cell.angle_gamma   90.00
#
_symmetry.space_group_name_H-M   'P 1'
#
loop_
_entity.id
_entity.type
_entity.pdbx_description
1 polymer ?
#
loop_
_entity_poly.entity_id
_entity_poly.type
_entity_poly.pdbx_seq_one_letter_code
_entity_poly.pdbx_strand_id
1 'polypeptide(L)'
;MNRFEKQLQTHKASLKREALLTLQLNIGRQCNQACRHCHVDAAPWRTETLAPDIANRIKDWIRTHRPQTVDITGGAPELCPEFRGLVQTASKAGCEVIDRCNLTILLEDNFEWLPEFFSQHDVTIIASLPCYQPKNVNHQRGGGVFDKSIRALQLLNQHGYGESHALHLVYNPVGPSLPPDQSELEADYKEALHCDFGIHFDRLFTITNQPIARFAEDLRRQDKWDEYLELLSNSFNPESLESLMCRSTLSVSHEGDLFDCDFNQMLELNIRNGKPLKLWDITPADLEGRPILTGEHCLACTAGSGSSCTGALA
;
A
#
# COMPACT_ATOMS: atom_id res chain seq x y z
N MET A 1 -24.98 11.86 1.14
CA MET A 1 -24.01 12.09 0.06
C MET A 1 -22.77 12.72 0.69
N ASN A 2 -21.63 12.05 0.64
CA ASN A 2 -20.34 12.54 1.17
C ASN A 2 -19.67 13.56 0.22
N ARG A 3 -18.54 14.18 0.64
CA ARG A 3 -17.84 15.20 -0.19
C ARG A 3 -17.32 14.62 -1.51
N PHE A 4 -16.83 13.38 -1.54
CA PHE A 4 -16.35 12.74 -2.76
C PHE A 4 -17.50 12.45 -3.77
N GLU A 5 -18.63 11.95 -3.29
CA GLU A 5 -19.82 11.74 -4.14
C GLU A 5 -20.32 13.06 -4.78
N LYS A 6 -20.21 14.20 -4.04
CA LYS A 6 -20.53 15.52 -4.60
C LYS A 6 -19.58 15.89 -5.73
N GLN A 7 -18.26 15.60 -5.60
CA GLN A 7 -17.29 15.83 -6.66
C GLN A 7 -17.61 14.98 -7.90
N LEU A 8 -17.88 13.68 -7.73
CA LEU A 8 -18.30 12.82 -8.85
C LEU A 8 -19.54 13.36 -9.57
N GLN A 9 -20.54 13.81 -8.81
CA GLN A 9 -21.77 14.39 -9.40
C GLN A 9 -21.47 15.69 -10.16
N THR A 10 -20.67 16.59 -9.59
CA THR A 10 -20.28 17.86 -10.20
C THR A 10 -19.57 17.63 -11.54
N HIS A 11 -18.68 16.63 -11.61
CA HIS A 11 -17.92 16.27 -12.80
C HIS A 11 -18.63 15.26 -13.70
N LYS A 12 -19.89 14.87 -13.39
CA LYS A 12 -20.69 13.84 -14.12
C LYS A 12 -19.91 12.52 -14.30
N ALA A 13 -19.08 12.18 -13.34
CA ALA A 13 -18.24 10.99 -13.32
C ALA A 13 -18.90 9.83 -12.56
N SER A 14 -18.53 8.61 -12.91
CA SER A 14 -18.90 7.40 -12.18
C SER A 14 -17.68 6.49 -12.05
N LEU A 15 -17.54 5.85 -10.91
CA LEU A 15 -16.40 4.97 -10.64
C LEU A 15 -16.88 3.51 -10.73
N LYS A 16 -16.34 2.79 -11.72
CA LYS A 16 -16.64 1.36 -11.95
C LYS A 16 -15.37 0.56 -12.07
N ARG A 17 -15.46 -0.70 -11.70
CA ARG A 17 -14.34 -1.64 -11.87
C ARG A 17 -14.13 -1.96 -13.34
N GLU A 18 -12.88 -2.10 -13.69
CA GLU A 18 -12.37 -2.64 -14.95
C GLU A 18 -11.94 -4.10 -14.76
N ALA A 19 -11.24 -4.63 -15.72
CA ALA A 19 -10.63 -5.95 -15.61
C ALA A 19 -9.68 -6.01 -14.39
N LEU A 20 -9.75 -7.11 -13.64
CA LEU A 20 -8.89 -7.33 -12.49
C LEU A 20 -7.45 -7.59 -12.95
N LEU A 21 -6.54 -6.71 -12.59
CA LEU A 21 -5.10 -6.84 -12.85
C LEU A 21 -4.32 -7.21 -11.60
N THR A 22 -4.64 -6.59 -10.46
CA THR A 22 -3.90 -6.73 -9.21
C THR A 22 -4.75 -7.37 -8.12
N LEU A 23 -4.27 -8.50 -7.59
CA LEU A 23 -4.76 -9.10 -6.36
C LEU A 23 -3.92 -8.58 -5.19
N GLN A 24 -4.47 -7.67 -4.39
CA GLN A 24 -3.81 -7.17 -3.20
C GLN A 24 -4.20 -7.99 -1.97
N LEU A 25 -3.23 -8.57 -1.29
CA LEU A 25 -3.42 -9.44 -0.14
C LEU A 25 -2.98 -8.74 1.15
N ASN A 26 -3.92 -8.35 1.98
CA ASN A 26 -3.64 -7.87 3.33
C ASN A 26 -3.62 -9.06 4.29
N ILE A 27 -2.42 -9.61 4.55
CA ILE A 27 -2.24 -10.91 5.22
C ILE A 27 -2.13 -10.82 6.74
N GLY A 28 -2.39 -9.65 7.32
CA GLY A 28 -2.45 -9.46 8.77
C GLY A 28 -2.14 -8.06 9.22
N ARG A 29 -2.24 -7.84 10.55
CA ARG A 29 -1.97 -6.54 11.17
C ARG A 29 -0.79 -6.56 12.13
N GLN A 30 -0.12 -7.70 12.30
CA GLN A 30 1.10 -7.77 13.08
C GLN A 30 2.22 -7.00 12.35
N CYS A 31 2.97 -6.18 13.10
CA CYS A 31 4.07 -5.37 12.58
C CYS A 31 5.11 -5.15 13.66
N ASN A 32 6.38 -5.08 13.32
CA ASN A 32 7.44 -4.70 14.26
C ASN A 32 7.48 -3.18 14.55
N GLN A 33 6.58 -2.40 13.93
CA GLN A 33 6.43 -0.95 14.13
C GLN A 33 4.98 -0.54 14.47
N ALA A 34 4.81 0.69 15.00
CA ALA A 34 3.52 1.31 15.29
C ALA A 34 3.49 2.76 14.77
N CYS A 35 3.53 2.92 13.45
CA CYS A 35 3.62 4.22 12.78
C CYS A 35 2.38 5.09 13.01
N ARG A 36 2.56 6.41 13.16
CA ARG A 36 1.46 7.36 13.42
C ARG A 36 0.47 7.50 12.28
N HIS A 37 0.94 7.38 11.05
CA HIS A 37 0.11 7.49 9.83
C HIS A 37 -0.40 6.15 9.30
N CYS A 38 -0.24 5.06 10.07
CA CYS A 38 -0.62 3.72 9.61
C CYS A 38 -2.11 3.61 9.34
N HIS A 39 -2.49 3.40 8.09
CA HIS A 39 -3.88 3.23 7.66
C HIS A 39 -4.42 1.82 7.96
N VAL A 40 -3.54 0.82 8.15
CA VAL A 40 -3.90 -0.56 8.51
C VAL A 40 -4.14 -0.71 10.01
N ASP A 41 -3.69 0.24 10.83
CA ASP A 41 -3.63 0.14 12.28
C ASP A 41 -2.80 -1.06 12.77
N ALA A 42 -1.70 -1.33 12.07
CA ALA A 42 -0.78 -2.40 12.40
C ALA A 42 0.13 -2.05 13.59
N ALA A 43 0.53 -3.05 14.39
CA ALA A 43 1.38 -2.84 15.56
C ALA A 43 1.97 -4.17 16.07
N PRO A 44 3.00 -4.14 16.96
CA PRO A 44 3.58 -5.34 17.55
C PRO A 44 2.63 -6.17 18.43
N TRP A 45 1.60 -5.55 18.96
CA TRP A 45 0.59 -6.22 19.81
C TRP A 45 -0.63 -6.75 19.04
N ARG A 46 -0.68 -6.56 17.72
CA ARG A 46 -1.73 -7.12 16.88
C ARG A 46 -1.43 -8.59 16.59
N THR A 47 -2.48 -9.37 16.52
CA THR A 47 -2.41 -10.84 16.37
C THR A 47 -3.12 -11.35 15.13
N GLU A 48 -3.80 -10.48 14.38
CA GLU A 48 -4.48 -10.84 13.16
C GLU A 48 -3.45 -11.27 12.11
N THR A 49 -3.57 -12.49 11.64
CA THR A 49 -2.70 -13.09 10.64
C THR A 49 -3.48 -14.07 9.78
N LEU A 50 -3.03 -14.27 8.56
CA LEU A 50 -3.62 -15.21 7.61
C LEU A 50 -3.50 -16.65 8.12
N ALA A 51 -4.64 -17.33 8.28
CA ALA A 51 -4.65 -18.73 8.68
C ALA A 51 -4.27 -19.67 7.51
N PRO A 52 -3.67 -20.86 7.79
CA PRO A 52 -3.18 -21.76 6.74
C PRO A 52 -4.26 -22.28 5.77
N ASP A 53 -5.48 -22.49 6.23
CA ASP A 53 -6.61 -22.95 5.41
C ASP A 53 -7.06 -21.84 4.45
N ILE A 54 -7.13 -20.61 4.91
CA ILE A 54 -7.42 -19.43 4.08
C ILE A 54 -6.30 -19.21 3.06
N ALA A 55 -5.04 -19.29 3.50
CA ALA A 55 -3.88 -19.16 2.62
C ALA A 55 -3.89 -20.20 1.49
N ASN A 56 -4.26 -21.45 1.78
CA ASN A 56 -4.37 -22.49 0.76
C ASN A 56 -5.45 -22.16 -0.29
N ARG A 57 -6.61 -21.66 0.13
CA ARG A 57 -7.66 -21.23 -0.80
C ARG A 57 -7.22 -20.05 -1.67
N ILE A 58 -6.50 -19.07 -1.10
CA ILE A 58 -5.92 -17.97 -1.86
C ILE A 58 -4.88 -18.47 -2.88
N LYS A 59 -3.98 -19.37 -2.46
CA LYS A 59 -2.98 -20.01 -3.35
C LYS A 59 -3.65 -20.76 -4.51
N ASP A 60 -4.73 -21.48 -4.25
CA ASP A 60 -5.49 -22.19 -5.30
C ASP A 60 -6.17 -21.22 -6.27
N TRP A 61 -6.71 -20.11 -5.75
CA TRP A 61 -7.29 -19.06 -6.58
C TRP A 61 -6.22 -18.40 -7.49
N ILE A 62 -5.03 -18.09 -6.96
CA ILE A 62 -3.90 -17.54 -7.74
C ILE A 62 -3.48 -18.50 -8.85
N ARG A 63 -3.33 -19.79 -8.56
CA ARG A 63 -2.96 -20.81 -9.57
C ARG A 63 -3.98 -20.90 -10.69
N THR A 64 -5.27 -20.76 -10.36
CA THR A 64 -6.38 -20.88 -11.31
C THR A 64 -6.53 -19.65 -12.17
N HIS A 65 -6.49 -18.46 -11.57
CA HIS A 65 -6.84 -17.20 -12.26
C HIS A 65 -5.65 -16.36 -12.72
N ARG A 66 -4.46 -16.58 -12.16
CA ARG A 66 -3.19 -15.96 -12.53
C ARG A 66 -3.31 -14.45 -12.75
N PRO A 67 -3.64 -13.66 -11.70
CA PRO A 67 -3.68 -12.21 -11.83
C PRO A 67 -2.31 -11.72 -12.33
N GLN A 68 -2.27 -10.58 -13.02
CA GLN A 68 -1.01 -10.01 -13.50
C GLN A 68 -0.06 -9.74 -12.34
N THR A 69 -0.59 -9.15 -11.25
CA THR A 69 0.18 -8.77 -10.06
C THR A 69 -0.45 -9.34 -8.80
N VAL A 70 0.37 -9.86 -7.90
CA VAL A 70 0.02 -10.19 -6.50
C VAL A 70 0.78 -9.23 -5.58
N ASP A 71 0.06 -8.30 -4.98
CA ASP A 71 0.58 -7.24 -4.11
C ASP A 71 0.36 -7.61 -2.64
N ILE A 72 1.42 -7.99 -1.93
CA ILE A 72 1.34 -8.47 -0.55
C ILE A 72 1.58 -7.30 0.40
N THR A 73 0.62 -7.08 1.30
CA THR A 73 0.59 -5.96 2.24
C THR A 73 0.05 -6.38 3.60
N GLY A 74 -0.04 -5.42 4.51
CA GLY A 74 -0.54 -5.62 5.86
C GLY A 74 0.19 -4.77 6.88
N GLY A 75 0.56 -5.37 7.99
CA GLY A 75 1.49 -4.80 8.96
C GLY A 75 2.93 -4.90 8.47
N ALA A 76 3.62 -5.98 8.84
CA ALA A 76 4.81 -6.49 8.20
C ALA A 76 4.43 -7.86 7.65
N PRO A 77 4.16 -7.98 6.33
CA PRO A 77 3.68 -9.24 5.74
C PRO A 77 4.62 -10.40 6.00
N GLU A 78 5.90 -10.15 6.10
CA GLU A 78 6.98 -11.12 6.31
C GLU A 78 6.87 -11.85 7.66
N LEU A 79 6.17 -11.24 8.65
CA LEU A 79 5.86 -11.87 9.94
C LEU A 79 4.80 -12.98 9.82
N CYS A 80 4.02 -12.98 8.73
CA CYS A 80 3.00 -14.00 8.50
C CYS A 80 3.66 -15.34 8.10
N PRO A 81 3.38 -16.46 8.79
CA PRO A 81 3.97 -17.78 8.43
C PRO A 81 3.68 -18.20 7.00
N GLU A 82 2.56 -17.75 6.43
CA GLU A 82 2.12 -18.08 5.06
C GLU A 82 2.78 -17.23 3.98
N PHE A 83 3.53 -16.18 4.34
CA PHE A 83 4.16 -15.23 3.42
C PHE A 83 5.00 -15.93 2.33
N ARG A 84 5.95 -16.78 2.73
CA ARG A 84 6.81 -17.52 1.79
C ARG A 84 6.01 -18.33 0.79
N GLY A 85 4.99 -19.02 1.27
CA GLY A 85 4.14 -19.87 0.43
C GLY A 85 3.31 -19.08 -0.57
N LEU A 86 2.87 -17.87 -0.23
CA LEU A 86 2.17 -16.96 -1.14
C LEU A 86 3.09 -16.44 -2.23
N VAL A 87 4.27 -15.90 -1.87
CA VAL A 87 5.29 -15.43 -2.82
C VAL A 87 5.66 -16.54 -3.81
N GLN A 88 6.01 -17.73 -3.32
CA GLN A 88 6.38 -18.87 -4.16
C GLN A 88 5.25 -19.31 -5.09
N THR A 89 4.00 -19.25 -4.62
CA THR A 89 2.84 -19.63 -5.44
C THR A 89 2.61 -18.60 -6.54
N ALA A 90 2.65 -17.31 -6.23
CA ALA A 90 2.44 -16.23 -7.19
C ALA A 90 3.56 -16.20 -8.25
N SER A 91 4.83 -16.26 -7.84
CA SER A 91 5.98 -16.30 -8.73
C SER A 91 5.92 -17.51 -9.68
N LYS A 92 5.62 -18.72 -9.16
CA LYS A 92 5.46 -19.94 -10.00
C LYS A 92 4.25 -19.87 -10.93
N ALA A 93 3.22 -19.11 -10.60
CA ALA A 93 2.07 -18.89 -11.47
C ALA A 93 2.36 -17.87 -12.59
N GLY A 94 3.54 -17.21 -12.56
CA GLY A 94 3.96 -16.19 -13.52
C GLY A 94 3.39 -14.80 -13.23
N CYS A 95 2.93 -14.56 -12.00
CA CYS A 95 2.50 -13.23 -11.55
C CYS A 95 3.71 -12.38 -11.17
N GLU A 96 3.65 -11.08 -11.43
CA GLU A 96 4.49 -10.12 -10.73
C GLU A 96 4.17 -10.16 -9.23
N VAL A 97 5.19 -10.21 -8.38
CA VAL A 97 5.00 -10.23 -6.93
C VAL A 97 5.54 -8.94 -6.34
N ILE A 98 4.69 -8.24 -5.61
CA ILE A 98 5.06 -7.02 -4.88
C ILE A 98 5.01 -7.30 -3.38
N ASP A 99 6.04 -6.87 -2.66
CA ASP A 99 6.07 -6.82 -1.19
C ASP A 99 6.11 -5.36 -0.72
N ARG A 100 5.15 -4.99 0.17
CA ARG A 100 5.10 -3.66 0.76
C ARG A 100 5.85 -3.63 2.09
N CYS A 101 7.16 -3.52 1.96
CA CYS A 101 8.12 -3.68 3.03
C CYS A 101 8.26 -2.43 3.90
N ASN A 102 8.33 -2.62 5.22
CA ASN A 102 8.64 -1.52 6.15
C ASN A 102 10.16 -1.31 6.38
N LEU A 103 11.02 -2.01 5.66
CA LEU A 103 12.48 -2.03 5.72
C LEU A 103 13.08 -2.59 7.02
N THR A 104 12.61 -2.15 8.18
CA THR A 104 13.25 -2.57 9.45
C THR A 104 13.08 -4.04 9.76
N ILE A 105 12.13 -4.72 9.11
CA ILE A 105 11.93 -6.17 9.24
C ILE A 105 13.15 -6.95 8.74
N LEU A 106 13.87 -6.44 7.75
CA LEU A 106 15.09 -7.05 7.20
C LEU A 106 16.24 -7.15 8.20
N LEU A 107 16.15 -6.38 9.29
CA LEU A 107 17.16 -6.32 10.35
C LEU A 107 16.70 -6.97 11.66
N GLU A 108 15.52 -7.56 11.69
CA GLU A 108 15.03 -8.31 12.84
C GLU A 108 15.63 -9.72 12.84
N ASP A 109 15.84 -10.27 14.04
CA ASP A 109 16.39 -11.61 14.21
C ASP A 109 15.53 -12.67 13.48
N ASN A 110 16.16 -13.61 12.82
CA ASN A 110 15.55 -14.67 12.01
C ASN A 110 14.92 -14.22 10.68
N PHE A 111 15.22 -13.02 10.19
CA PHE A 111 14.76 -12.51 8.89
C PHE A 111 15.91 -12.29 7.89
N GLU A 112 17.14 -12.73 8.20
CA GLU A 112 18.34 -12.61 7.37
C GLU A 112 18.19 -13.29 5.99
N TRP A 113 17.24 -14.19 5.87
CA TRP A 113 16.92 -14.90 4.63
C TRP A 113 16.12 -14.06 3.61
N LEU A 114 15.49 -12.96 4.04
CA LEU A 114 14.56 -12.18 3.20
C LEU A 114 15.22 -11.61 1.93
N PRO A 115 16.39 -10.93 1.96
CA PRO A 115 16.94 -10.31 0.77
C PRO A 115 17.27 -11.33 -0.33
N GLU A 116 17.84 -12.48 0.04
CA GLU A 116 18.12 -13.58 -0.89
C GLU A 116 16.81 -14.20 -1.42
N PHE A 117 15.83 -14.42 -0.56
CA PHE A 117 14.53 -14.96 -0.96
C PHE A 117 13.79 -14.03 -1.93
N PHE A 118 13.81 -12.74 -1.68
CA PHE A 118 13.21 -11.75 -2.56
C PHE A 118 13.86 -11.75 -3.94
N SER A 119 15.19 -11.72 -4.03
CA SER A 119 15.91 -11.76 -5.31
C SER A 119 15.70 -13.08 -6.06
N GLN A 120 15.66 -14.24 -5.38
CA GLN A 120 15.39 -15.54 -6.00
C GLN A 120 13.99 -15.65 -6.63
N HIS A 121 13.02 -14.89 -6.14
CA HIS A 121 11.64 -14.90 -6.61
C HIS A 121 11.27 -13.66 -7.44
N ASP A 122 12.25 -12.79 -7.72
CA ASP A 122 12.09 -11.52 -8.44
C ASP A 122 10.95 -10.66 -7.84
N VAL A 123 10.96 -10.54 -6.50
CA VAL A 123 9.93 -9.77 -5.78
C VAL A 123 10.24 -8.28 -5.92
N THR A 124 9.30 -7.51 -6.46
CA THR A 124 9.36 -6.04 -6.45
C THR A 124 9.17 -5.53 -5.02
N ILE A 125 10.12 -4.78 -4.51
CA ILE A 125 10.04 -4.17 -3.17
C ILE A 125 9.51 -2.75 -3.28
N ILE A 126 8.39 -2.47 -2.60
CA ILE A 126 7.89 -1.11 -2.38
C ILE A 126 8.08 -0.75 -0.91
N ALA A 127 9.12 0.01 -0.63
CA ALA A 127 9.60 0.25 0.72
C ALA A 127 9.18 1.61 1.26
N SER A 128 8.70 1.63 2.51
CA SER A 128 8.27 2.86 3.17
C SER A 128 9.45 3.65 3.73
N LEU A 129 9.83 4.74 3.07
CA LEU A 129 10.78 5.73 3.58
C LEU A 129 10.18 7.14 3.42
N PRO A 130 9.38 7.62 4.38
CA PRO A 130 8.56 8.84 4.23
C PRO A 130 9.36 10.14 4.16
N CYS A 131 10.67 10.11 4.36
CA CYS A 131 11.57 11.23 4.13
C CYS A 131 13.02 10.72 4.00
N TYR A 132 13.87 11.45 3.28
CA TYR A 132 15.32 11.22 3.26
C TYR A 132 16.05 11.89 4.45
N GLN A 133 15.32 12.51 5.37
CA GLN A 133 15.86 13.14 6.58
C GLN A 133 15.47 12.39 7.85
N PRO A 134 16.42 12.14 8.79
CA PRO A 134 16.17 11.34 10.00
C PRO A 134 15.02 11.86 10.87
N LYS A 135 14.93 13.19 11.03
CA LYS A 135 13.94 13.82 11.91
C LYS A 135 12.51 13.46 11.52
N ASN A 136 12.19 13.53 10.25
CA ASN A 136 10.82 13.29 9.75
C ASN A 136 10.46 11.80 9.80
N VAL A 137 11.39 10.91 9.42
CA VAL A 137 11.16 9.46 9.50
C VAL A 137 10.96 9.01 10.94
N ASN A 138 11.84 9.44 11.84
CA ASN A 138 11.76 9.07 13.26
C ASN A 138 10.50 9.65 13.93
N HIS A 139 10.04 10.83 13.51
CA HIS A 139 8.78 11.40 14.00
C HIS A 139 7.56 10.58 13.59
N GLN A 140 7.53 10.09 12.35
CA GLN A 140 6.37 9.34 11.82
C GLN A 140 6.39 7.87 12.22
N ARG A 141 7.57 7.24 12.32
CA ARG A 141 7.72 5.78 12.40
C ARG A 141 8.35 5.29 13.71
N GLY A 142 8.99 6.16 14.48
CA GLY A 142 9.65 5.82 15.73
C GLY A 142 11.15 6.12 15.74
N GLY A 143 11.74 6.26 16.93
CA GLY A 143 13.16 6.58 17.10
C GLY A 143 14.08 5.52 16.49
N GLY A 144 15.10 5.94 15.73
CA GLY A 144 16.09 5.06 15.10
C GLY A 144 15.62 4.31 13.86
N VAL A 145 14.37 4.52 13.41
CA VAL A 145 13.85 3.85 12.21
C VAL A 145 14.58 4.32 10.96
N PHE A 146 15.01 5.58 10.89
CA PHE A 146 15.78 6.07 9.74
C PHE A 146 17.07 5.26 9.55
N ASP A 147 17.91 5.16 10.57
CA ASP A 147 19.21 4.45 10.49
C ASP A 147 19.03 2.96 10.14
N LYS A 148 18.01 2.32 10.71
CA LYS A 148 17.64 0.95 10.35
C LYS A 148 17.22 0.86 8.89
N SER A 149 16.40 1.81 8.40
CA SER A 149 15.94 1.83 7.00
C SER A 149 17.10 2.02 6.02
N ILE A 150 18.06 2.89 6.32
CA ILE A 150 19.28 3.08 5.51
C ILE A 150 20.08 1.77 5.41
N ARG A 151 20.33 1.09 6.54
CA ARG A 151 21.04 -0.19 6.55
C ARG A 151 20.30 -1.28 5.79
N ALA A 152 18.98 -1.32 5.88
CA ALA A 152 18.15 -2.26 5.14
C ALA A 152 18.19 -2.00 3.62
N LEU A 153 18.16 -0.75 3.19
CA LEU A 153 18.31 -0.39 1.78
C LEU A 153 19.69 -0.75 1.23
N GLN A 154 20.77 -0.50 2.00
CA GLN A 154 22.11 -0.94 1.62
C GLN A 154 22.21 -2.47 1.50
N LEU A 155 21.54 -3.21 2.39
CA LEU A 155 21.46 -4.66 2.31
C LEU A 155 20.70 -5.12 1.05
N LEU A 156 19.59 -4.49 0.70
CA LEU A 156 18.86 -4.77 -0.54
C LEU A 156 19.71 -4.47 -1.78
N ASN A 157 20.42 -3.33 -1.81
CA ASN A 157 21.32 -3.02 -2.94
C ASN A 157 22.43 -4.07 -3.10
N GLN A 158 22.98 -4.64 -2.01
CA GLN A 158 23.95 -5.75 -2.07
C GLN A 158 23.37 -7.01 -2.73
N HIS A 159 22.04 -7.17 -2.76
CA HIS A 159 21.32 -8.26 -3.43
C HIS A 159 20.76 -7.86 -4.80
N GLY A 160 21.23 -6.74 -5.38
CA GLY A 160 20.89 -6.29 -6.73
C GLY A 160 19.63 -5.44 -6.84
N TYR A 161 19.00 -5.07 -5.74
CA TYR A 161 17.85 -4.17 -5.76
C TYR A 161 18.25 -2.74 -6.12
N GLY A 162 17.42 -2.07 -6.94
CA GLY A 162 17.73 -0.75 -7.50
C GLY A 162 18.63 -0.80 -8.76
N GLU A 163 18.99 -2.02 -9.23
CA GLU A 163 19.75 -2.26 -10.47
C GLU A 163 19.12 -3.38 -11.30
N SER A 164 19.14 -4.63 -10.80
CA SER A 164 18.61 -5.82 -11.47
C SER A 164 17.26 -6.26 -10.95
N HIS A 165 16.91 -5.88 -9.73
CA HIS A 165 15.60 -6.13 -9.11
C HIS A 165 14.95 -4.81 -8.71
N ALA A 166 13.64 -4.71 -8.87
CA ALA A 166 12.90 -3.48 -8.67
C ALA A 166 12.81 -3.08 -7.19
N LEU A 167 13.25 -1.87 -6.88
CA LEU A 167 13.17 -1.23 -5.57
C LEU A 167 12.53 0.15 -5.70
N HIS A 168 11.36 0.32 -5.11
CA HIS A 168 10.67 1.61 -5.09
C HIS A 168 10.53 2.10 -3.66
N LEU A 169 10.57 3.42 -3.48
CA LEU A 169 10.37 4.05 -2.18
C LEU A 169 9.02 4.74 -2.11
N VAL A 170 8.47 4.85 -0.91
CA VAL A 170 7.21 5.54 -0.66
C VAL A 170 7.45 6.72 0.28
N TYR A 171 7.03 7.89 -0.20
CA TYR A 171 6.93 9.13 0.57
C TYR A 171 5.50 9.34 1.07
N ASN A 172 5.37 9.79 2.31
CA ASN A 172 4.14 10.34 2.87
C ASN A 172 4.42 11.71 3.51
N PRO A 173 3.58 12.73 3.27
CA PRO A 173 3.75 14.04 3.90
C PRO A 173 3.63 13.95 5.43
N VAL A 174 4.31 14.87 6.13
CA VAL A 174 4.16 15.02 7.57
C VAL A 174 2.90 15.83 7.85
N GLY A 175 1.89 15.17 8.44
CA GLY A 175 0.63 15.82 8.80
C GLY A 175 -0.37 16.00 7.64
N PRO A 176 -1.33 16.95 7.78
CA PRO A 176 -2.44 17.14 6.85
C PRO A 176 -2.06 18.07 5.68
N SER A 177 -1.18 17.60 4.81
CA SER A 177 -0.76 18.33 3.61
C SER A 177 -0.74 17.41 2.40
N LEU A 178 -0.81 17.98 1.20
CA LEU A 178 -0.58 17.26 -0.04
C LEU A 178 0.91 16.99 -0.24
N PRO A 179 1.28 15.90 -0.92
CA PRO A 179 2.66 15.68 -1.34
C PRO A 179 3.10 16.78 -2.34
N PRO A 180 4.41 17.09 -2.42
CA PRO A 180 4.96 17.88 -3.51
C PRO A 180 4.94 17.10 -4.83
N ASP A 181 5.41 17.73 -5.91
CA ASP A 181 5.60 17.04 -7.20
C ASP A 181 6.48 15.80 -7.04
N GLN A 182 6.02 14.68 -7.59
CA GLN A 182 6.69 13.39 -7.41
C GLN A 182 8.05 13.35 -8.09
N SER A 183 8.18 13.93 -9.27
CA SER A 183 9.43 13.87 -10.06
C SER A 183 10.53 14.73 -9.45
N GLU A 184 10.17 15.91 -8.95
CA GLU A 184 11.09 16.80 -8.24
C GLU A 184 11.57 16.13 -6.93
N LEU A 185 10.64 15.59 -6.15
CA LEU A 185 10.97 14.92 -4.90
C LEU A 185 11.80 13.64 -5.14
N GLU A 186 11.53 12.89 -6.21
CA GLU A 186 12.32 11.70 -6.57
C GLU A 186 13.78 12.09 -6.86
N ALA A 187 14.00 13.20 -7.55
CA ALA A 187 15.36 13.70 -7.83
C ALA A 187 16.10 14.03 -6.52
N ASP A 188 15.45 14.75 -5.58
CA ASP A 188 16.01 15.04 -4.27
C ASP A 188 16.36 13.78 -3.47
N TYR A 189 15.46 12.77 -3.49
CA TYR A 189 15.72 11.50 -2.82
C TYR A 189 16.91 10.74 -3.44
N LYS A 190 16.98 10.69 -4.76
CA LYS A 190 18.09 10.03 -5.47
C LYS A 190 19.42 10.70 -5.16
N GLU A 191 19.47 12.04 -5.18
CA GLU A 191 20.67 12.78 -4.85
C GLU A 191 21.09 12.53 -3.38
N ALA A 192 20.18 12.75 -2.43
CA ALA A 192 20.49 12.63 -1.01
C ALA A 192 20.90 11.20 -0.62
N LEU A 193 20.14 10.19 -1.03
CA LEU A 193 20.40 8.80 -0.64
C LEU A 193 21.66 8.22 -1.33
N HIS A 194 21.94 8.65 -2.56
CA HIS A 194 23.16 8.25 -3.26
C HIS A 194 24.40 8.93 -2.68
N CYS A 195 24.38 10.26 -2.52
CA CYS A 195 25.54 11.01 -2.03
C CYS A 195 25.91 10.66 -0.59
N ASP A 196 24.90 10.54 0.28
CA ASP A 196 25.15 10.33 1.72
C ASP A 196 25.36 8.86 2.09
N PHE A 197 24.74 7.93 1.35
CA PHE A 197 24.67 6.51 1.78
C PHE A 197 25.00 5.50 0.67
N GLY A 198 25.23 5.93 -0.57
CA GLY A 198 25.50 5.06 -1.72
C GLY A 198 24.30 4.19 -2.12
N ILE A 199 23.08 4.63 -1.80
CA ILE A 199 21.86 3.87 -2.05
C ILE A 199 21.29 4.20 -3.43
N HIS A 200 20.87 3.15 -4.16
CA HIS A 200 20.15 3.22 -5.42
C HIS A 200 18.73 2.68 -5.28
N PHE A 201 17.78 3.30 -5.97
CA PHE A 201 16.40 2.84 -6.09
C PHE A 201 15.82 3.33 -7.42
N ASP A 202 14.75 2.68 -7.90
CA ASP A 202 14.19 2.96 -9.23
C ASP A 202 13.25 4.18 -9.22
N ARG A 203 12.21 4.16 -8.38
CA ARG A 203 11.15 5.17 -8.37
C ARG A 203 10.78 5.58 -6.95
N LEU A 204 10.32 6.82 -6.81
CA LEU A 204 9.65 7.32 -5.61
C LEU A 204 8.15 7.40 -5.88
N PHE A 205 7.34 6.86 -4.99
CA PHE A 205 5.89 7.01 -5.00
C PHE A 205 5.45 7.99 -3.92
N THR A 206 4.76 9.06 -4.31
CA THR A 206 4.18 10.00 -3.35
C THR A 206 2.76 9.60 -3.02
N ILE A 207 2.47 9.38 -1.75
CA ILE A 207 1.15 8.94 -1.29
C ILE A 207 0.58 9.97 -0.32
N THR A 208 -0.60 10.50 -0.65
CA THR A 208 -1.38 11.37 0.23
C THR A 208 -1.86 10.60 1.46
N ASN A 209 -1.73 11.19 2.65
CA ASN A 209 -2.20 10.54 3.87
C ASN A 209 -3.71 10.34 3.85
N GLN A 210 -4.13 9.09 4.05
CA GLN A 210 -5.55 8.74 4.07
C GLN A 210 -6.19 9.16 5.39
N PRO A 211 -7.33 9.87 5.38
CA PRO A 211 -8.03 10.30 6.60
C PRO A 211 -8.79 9.13 7.24
N ILE A 212 -8.08 8.05 7.60
CA ILE A 212 -8.62 6.85 8.22
C ILE A 212 -7.71 6.36 9.34
N ALA A 213 -8.17 5.43 10.16
CA ALA A 213 -7.43 4.79 11.24
C ALA A 213 -6.67 5.80 12.13
N ARG A 214 -5.41 5.54 12.48
CA ARG A 214 -4.62 6.41 13.38
C ARG A 214 -4.47 7.85 12.89
N PHE A 215 -4.37 8.05 11.59
CA PHE A 215 -4.26 9.41 11.06
C PHE A 215 -5.56 10.20 11.23
N ALA A 216 -6.71 9.55 11.04
CA ALA A 216 -8.01 10.17 11.34
C ALA A 216 -8.17 10.55 12.81
N GLU A 217 -7.69 9.68 13.72
CA GLU A 217 -7.69 9.98 15.17
C GLU A 217 -6.77 11.15 15.49
N ASP A 218 -5.60 11.22 14.86
CA ASP A 218 -4.65 12.30 15.04
C ASP A 218 -5.21 13.64 14.54
N LEU A 219 -5.87 13.65 13.38
CA LEU A 219 -6.56 14.83 12.84
C LEU A 219 -7.65 15.34 13.78
N ARG A 220 -8.49 14.43 14.30
CA ARG A 220 -9.57 14.80 15.26
C ARG A 220 -9.00 15.35 16.57
N ARG A 221 -7.94 14.73 17.10
CA ARG A 221 -7.27 15.20 18.32
C ARG A 221 -6.65 16.58 18.17
N GLN A 222 -6.21 16.95 16.95
CA GLN A 222 -5.64 18.25 16.61
C GLN A 222 -6.68 19.27 16.12
N ASP A 223 -7.97 18.91 16.06
CA ASP A 223 -9.05 19.71 15.48
C ASP A 223 -8.81 20.14 14.01
N LYS A 224 -8.15 19.24 13.24
CA LYS A 224 -7.80 19.46 11.84
C LYS A 224 -8.57 18.59 10.84
N TRP A 225 -9.57 17.86 11.32
CA TRP A 225 -10.32 16.92 10.47
C TRP A 225 -11.03 17.60 9.32
N ASP A 226 -11.83 18.63 9.62
CA ASP A 226 -12.61 19.33 8.58
C ASP A 226 -11.72 20.16 7.66
N GLU A 227 -10.69 20.81 8.19
CA GLU A 227 -9.69 21.56 7.40
C GLU A 227 -9.01 20.64 6.38
N TYR A 228 -8.60 19.44 6.80
CA TYR A 228 -7.96 18.48 5.89
C TYR A 228 -8.90 17.94 4.82
N LEU A 229 -10.13 17.58 5.18
CA LEU A 229 -11.12 17.15 4.20
C LEU A 229 -11.49 18.28 3.20
N GLU A 230 -11.50 19.52 3.65
CA GLU A 230 -11.71 20.68 2.79
C GLU A 230 -10.53 20.87 1.83
N LEU A 231 -9.28 20.78 2.31
CA LEU A 231 -8.09 20.80 1.48
C LEU A 231 -8.17 19.74 0.37
N LEU A 232 -8.46 18.49 0.72
CA LEU A 232 -8.58 17.39 -0.23
C LEU A 232 -9.68 17.63 -1.25
N SER A 233 -10.86 18.10 -0.79
CA SER A 233 -12.00 18.38 -1.66
C SER A 233 -11.74 19.54 -2.63
N ASN A 234 -11.09 20.61 -2.17
CA ASN A 234 -10.74 21.76 -3.00
C ASN A 234 -9.63 21.46 -4.00
N SER A 235 -8.82 20.42 -3.73
CA SER A 235 -7.75 19.93 -4.60
C SER A 235 -8.17 18.76 -5.48
N PHE A 236 -9.48 18.46 -5.56
CA PHE A 236 -9.99 17.34 -6.35
C PHE A 236 -9.57 17.46 -7.82
N ASN A 237 -8.94 16.41 -8.35
CA ASN A 237 -8.50 16.33 -9.74
C ASN A 237 -9.29 15.24 -10.48
N PRO A 238 -10.20 15.59 -11.39
CA PRO A 238 -10.98 14.62 -12.13
C PRO A 238 -10.15 13.74 -13.09
N GLU A 239 -8.95 14.19 -13.52
CA GLU A 239 -8.08 13.42 -14.41
C GLU A 239 -7.52 12.17 -13.72
N SER A 240 -7.38 12.19 -12.40
CA SER A 240 -6.93 11.04 -11.62
C SER A 240 -7.94 9.88 -11.59
N LEU A 241 -9.22 10.11 -11.89
CA LEU A 241 -10.28 9.11 -11.75
C LEU A 241 -10.08 7.86 -12.61
N GLU A 242 -9.51 8.02 -13.80
CA GLU A 242 -9.28 6.89 -14.72
C GLU A 242 -8.15 5.99 -14.28
N SER A 243 -7.20 6.52 -13.52
CA SER A 243 -5.99 5.81 -13.05
C SER A 243 -6.11 5.29 -11.60
N LEU A 244 -7.28 5.44 -10.96
CA LEU A 244 -7.48 4.97 -9.58
C LEU A 244 -7.31 3.45 -9.48
N MET A 245 -6.46 3.01 -8.56
CA MET A 245 -6.14 1.60 -8.34
C MET A 245 -7.38 0.72 -8.09
N CYS A 246 -8.39 1.22 -7.40
CA CYS A 246 -9.61 0.48 -7.08
C CYS A 246 -10.40 0.02 -8.32
N ARG A 247 -10.11 0.54 -9.52
CA ARG A 247 -10.71 0.09 -10.77
C ARG A 247 -10.21 -1.27 -11.22
N SER A 248 -8.93 -1.59 -10.98
CA SER A 248 -8.28 -2.82 -11.44
C SER A 248 -7.67 -3.67 -10.32
N THR A 249 -7.68 -3.19 -9.07
CA THR A 249 -7.20 -3.90 -7.88
C THR A 249 -8.36 -4.49 -7.08
N LEU A 250 -8.19 -5.70 -6.58
CA LEU A 250 -9.07 -6.31 -5.57
C LEU A 250 -8.28 -6.50 -4.28
N SER A 251 -8.74 -5.90 -3.19
CA SER A 251 -8.13 -6.10 -1.87
C SER A 251 -8.80 -7.27 -1.15
N VAL A 252 -7.99 -8.15 -0.57
CA VAL A 252 -8.41 -9.36 0.15
C VAL A 252 -7.86 -9.33 1.56
N SER A 253 -8.73 -9.48 2.55
CA SER A 253 -8.31 -9.54 3.95
C SER A 253 -7.65 -10.89 4.32
N HIS A 254 -7.03 -10.92 5.49
CA HIS A 254 -6.49 -12.17 6.08
C HIS A 254 -7.56 -13.24 6.35
N GLU A 255 -8.83 -12.88 6.29
CA GLU A 255 -9.98 -13.80 6.36
C GLU A 255 -10.52 -14.19 4.99
N GLY A 256 -9.99 -13.61 3.90
CA GLY A 256 -10.42 -13.85 2.52
C GLY A 256 -11.60 -12.98 2.07
N ASP A 257 -11.99 -11.97 2.85
CA ASP A 257 -13.07 -11.03 2.50
C ASP A 257 -12.60 -10.02 1.44
N LEU A 258 -13.54 -9.58 0.59
CA LEU A 258 -13.27 -8.76 -0.58
C LEU A 258 -13.67 -7.29 -0.40
N PHE A 259 -12.76 -6.42 -0.84
CA PHE A 259 -12.91 -4.97 -0.81
C PHE A 259 -12.40 -4.34 -2.11
N ASP A 260 -12.90 -3.16 -2.45
CA ASP A 260 -12.46 -2.46 -3.66
C ASP A 260 -11.01 -1.94 -3.55
N CYS A 261 -10.54 -1.66 -2.33
CA CYS A 261 -9.14 -1.32 -2.01
C CYS A 261 -8.87 -1.60 -0.52
N ASP A 262 -7.62 -1.53 -0.12
CA ASP A 262 -7.21 -1.71 1.28
C ASP A 262 -7.75 -0.61 2.21
N PHE A 263 -7.99 0.60 1.72
CA PHE A 263 -8.64 1.66 2.51
C PHE A 263 -10.11 1.32 2.80
N ASN A 264 -10.86 0.82 1.82
CA ASN A 264 -12.20 0.30 2.04
C ASN A 264 -12.21 -0.88 3.02
N GLN A 265 -11.18 -1.73 2.98
CA GLN A 265 -11.01 -2.81 3.94
C GLN A 265 -10.88 -2.28 5.37
N MET A 266 -10.08 -1.24 5.60
CA MET A 266 -9.88 -0.65 6.93
C MET A 266 -11.14 0.07 7.45
N LEU A 267 -12.05 0.42 6.56
CA LEU A 267 -13.36 1.03 6.86
C LEU A 267 -14.51 0.00 6.86
N GLU A 268 -14.20 -1.28 6.67
CA GLU A 268 -15.19 -2.37 6.59
C GLU A 268 -16.24 -2.20 5.49
N LEU A 269 -15.87 -1.47 4.42
CA LEU A 269 -16.71 -1.24 3.25
C LEU A 269 -16.56 -2.42 2.26
N ASN A 270 -17.23 -3.54 2.57
CA ASN A 270 -17.22 -4.72 1.72
C ASN A 270 -17.84 -4.47 0.35
N ILE A 271 -17.35 -5.12 -0.71
CA ILE A 271 -17.84 -4.97 -2.10
C ILE A 271 -19.34 -5.32 -2.27
N ARG A 272 -19.93 -6.05 -1.36
CA ARG A 272 -21.39 -6.21 -1.19
C ARG A 272 -21.81 -5.56 0.11
N ASN A 273 -22.69 -4.59 0.02
CA ASN A 273 -23.34 -4.01 1.18
C ASN A 273 -24.09 -5.15 1.92
N GLY A 274 -23.53 -5.60 3.07
CA GLY A 274 -24.08 -6.69 3.85
C GLY A 274 -23.11 -7.85 4.08
N LYS A 275 -23.48 -9.08 3.66
CA LYS A 275 -22.65 -10.26 3.91
C LYS A 275 -21.33 -10.22 3.13
N PRO A 276 -20.16 -10.37 3.78
CA PRO A 276 -18.86 -10.42 3.10
C PRO A 276 -18.85 -11.51 2.02
N LEU A 277 -18.22 -11.21 0.90
CA LEU A 277 -17.97 -12.13 -0.20
C LEU A 277 -16.53 -12.60 -0.09
N LYS A 278 -16.29 -13.89 -0.20
CA LYS A 278 -14.94 -14.46 -0.12
C LYS A 278 -14.31 -14.59 -1.51
N LEU A 279 -12.98 -14.53 -1.56
CA LEU A 279 -12.23 -14.61 -2.82
C LEU A 279 -12.57 -15.84 -3.65
N TRP A 280 -12.76 -16.97 -3.03
CA TRP A 280 -13.06 -18.24 -3.68
C TRP A 280 -14.51 -18.40 -4.12
N ASP A 281 -15.38 -17.44 -3.83
CA ASP A 281 -16.78 -17.42 -4.27
C ASP A 281 -16.96 -16.65 -5.60
N ILE A 282 -15.85 -16.13 -6.18
CA ILE A 282 -15.88 -15.29 -7.37
C ILE A 282 -14.78 -15.66 -8.38
N THR A 283 -15.02 -15.25 -9.62
CA THR A 283 -14.01 -15.16 -10.68
C THR A 283 -13.71 -13.69 -11.00
N PRO A 284 -12.58 -13.36 -11.65
CA PRO A 284 -12.30 -11.98 -12.08
C PRO A 284 -13.43 -11.33 -12.90
N ALA A 285 -14.08 -12.11 -13.77
CA ALA A 285 -15.18 -11.63 -14.63
C ALA A 285 -16.42 -11.18 -13.84
N ASP A 286 -16.65 -11.74 -12.65
CA ASP A 286 -17.80 -11.36 -11.81
C ASP A 286 -17.70 -9.94 -11.24
N LEU A 287 -16.51 -9.33 -11.31
CA LEU A 287 -16.23 -8.01 -10.75
C LEU A 287 -16.36 -6.88 -11.77
N GLU A 288 -16.13 -7.16 -13.05
CA GLU A 288 -16.06 -6.14 -14.10
C GLU A 288 -17.40 -5.38 -14.26
N GLY A 289 -17.29 -4.07 -14.42
CA GLY A 289 -18.45 -3.17 -14.58
C GLY A 289 -19.20 -2.83 -13.29
N ARG A 290 -18.85 -3.44 -12.14
CA ARG A 290 -19.51 -3.15 -10.86
C ARG A 290 -19.15 -1.75 -10.36
N PRO A 291 -20.10 -1.04 -9.72
CA PRO A 291 -19.80 0.20 -9.03
C PRO A 291 -18.82 -0.06 -7.87
N ILE A 292 -17.87 0.85 -7.69
CA ILE A 292 -16.93 0.87 -6.56
C ILE A 292 -17.58 1.61 -5.40
N LEU A 293 -17.47 1.05 -4.20
CA LEU A 293 -17.93 1.72 -2.97
C LEU A 293 -16.95 2.85 -2.62
N THR A 294 -17.51 4.02 -2.39
CA THR A 294 -16.75 5.25 -2.15
C THR A 294 -17.05 5.87 -0.79
N GLY A 295 -16.11 6.63 -0.26
CA GLY A 295 -16.24 7.39 0.97
C GLY A 295 -15.43 8.69 0.93
N GLU A 296 -15.41 9.44 2.01
CA GLU A 296 -14.64 10.70 2.09
C GLU A 296 -13.12 10.47 1.92
N HIS A 297 -12.62 9.29 2.29
CA HIS A 297 -11.22 8.92 2.10
C HIS A 297 -10.80 8.90 0.62
N CYS A 298 -11.73 8.65 -0.31
CA CYS A 298 -11.43 8.68 -1.75
C CYS A 298 -10.95 10.05 -2.24
N LEU A 299 -11.23 11.14 -1.50
CA LEU A 299 -10.67 12.46 -1.78
C LEU A 299 -9.14 12.46 -1.74
N ALA A 300 -8.52 11.69 -0.85
CA ALA A 300 -7.07 11.63 -0.77
C ALA A 300 -6.44 10.94 -1.99
N CYS A 301 -7.16 10.03 -2.64
CA CYS A 301 -6.71 9.39 -3.88
C CYS A 301 -6.82 10.31 -5.10
N THR A 302 -7.63 11.37 -5.02
CA THR A 302 -7.92 12.26 -6.16
C THR A 302 -7.45 13.70 -5.97
N ALA A 303 -6.83 14.03 -4.83
CA ALA A 303 -6.35 15.38 -4.56
C ALA A 303 -5.00 15.66 -5.25
N GLY A 304 -4.83 16.86 -5.82
CA GLY A 304 -3.60 17.29 -6.49
C GLY A 304 -3.27 16.43 -7.72
N SER A 305 -2.09 15.86 -7.76
CA SER A 305 -1.69 14.90 -8.81
C SER A 305 -2.35 13.53 -8.66
N GLY A 306 -3.29 13.37 -7.74
CA GLY A 306 -3.83 12.07 -7.36
C GLY A 306 -2.85 11.22 -6.57
N SER A 307 -3.32 10.11 -6.04
CA SER A 307 -2.49 9.21 -5.22
C SER A 307 -3.00 7.79 -5.30
N SER A 308 -2.13 6.87 -5.63
CA SER A 308 -2.38 5.43 -5.55
C SER A 308 -1.25 4.71 -4.82
N CYS A 309 -1.37 3.41 -4.68
CA CYS A 309 -0.29 2.57 -4.16
C CYS A 309 0.99 2.57 -5.03
N THR A 310 0.93 3.18 -6.22
CA THR A 310 2.05 3.35 -7.16
C THR A 310 2.40 4.83 -7.40
N GLY A 311 1.98 5.71 -6.48
CA GLY A 311 2.31 7.14 -6.48
C GLY A 311 1.29 8.03 -7.18
N ALA A 312 1.75 9.17 -7.69
CA ALA A 312 0.92 10.15 -8.39
C ALA A 312 0.27 9.55 -9.65
N LEU A 313 -0.95 10.01 -9.97
CA LEU A 313 -1.79 9.48 -11.05
C LEU A 313 -1.86 10.39 -12.27
N ALA A 314 -1.60 11.69 -12.12
CA ALA A 314 -1.66 12.71 -13.17
C ALA A 314 -0.50 13.71 -13.02
#